data_dc84aaaa6e8f02052ec3d3de718d81fd
#
_entry.id   dc84aaaa6e8f02052ec3d3de718d81fd
#
_cell.length_a   1.000
_cell.length_b   1.000
_cell.length_c   1.000
_cell.angle_alpha   90.00
_cell.angle_beta   90.00
_cell.angle_gamma   90.00
#
_symmetry.space_group_name_H-M   'P 1'
#
loop_
_entity.id
_entity.type
_entity.pdbx_description
1 polymer ?
#
loop_
_entity_poly.entity_id
_entity_poly.type
_entity_poly.pdbx_seq_one_letter_code
_entity_poly.pdbx_strand_id
1 'polypeptide(L)'
;KRGMNQIVSDYFESQKKHIPFSQALIAEQAITNFKTRCNRTLWAGRKGKFQVNVPKLGAQTVYCTEGIRWQFMRELQHTGKWTFEKVIALAKMFFTGEDVPKTATLLAGKNLLEQLQCIDYSKHPEVTISVKVNPVGWEVTNLHTVFGDIEIKREPTLDKLGWSNSGALLGENRLVHYKRVSDHEFNDRVEGEEATRKGMIVWDGLALKGGCHIFINGEDNDKNEGSTLFTMWDKETAPSTTPSEKTPVYYFLVDCTLGEKKAKAGTMWQYDGKAWVEYTGEIYD
;
A
#
# COMPACT_ATOMS: atom_id res chain seq x y z
N LYS A 1 6.97 -5.92 17.59
CA LYS A 1 6.32 -7.00 18.35
C LYS A 1 4.83 -6.72 18.44
N ARG A 2 4.02 -7.68 18.05
CA ARG A 2 2.56 -7.66 18.19
C ARG A 2 2.14 -8.92 18.89
N GLY A 3 1.10 -8.85 19.70
CA GLY A 3 0.58 -10.00 20.42
C GLY A 3 -0.92 -9.93 20.59
N MET A 4 -1.57 -11.07 20.63
CA MET A 4 -2.93 -11.23 21.10
C MET A 4 -2.96 -12.14 22.30
N ASN A 5 -3.94 -11.95 23.16
CA ASN A 5 -4.16 -12.75 24.34
C ASN A 5 -5.67 -12.99 24.49
N GLN A 6 -6.05 -14.23 24.73
CA GLN A 6 -7.41 -14.66 25.00
C GLN A 6 -7.42 -15.50 26.27
N ILE A 7 -8.24 -15.13 27.22
CA ILE A 7 -8.43 -15.86 28.47
C ILE A 7 -9.83 -16.47 28.44
N VAL A 8 -9.92 -17.77 28.65
CA VAL A 8 -11.18 -18.53 28.71
C VAL A 8 -11.25 -19.26 30.04
N SER A 9 -12.33 -19.05 30.78
CA SER A 9 -12.54 -19.76 32.04
C SER A 9 -12.95 -21.22 31.82
N ASP A 10 -12.48 -22.13 32.69
CA ASP A 10 -12.84 -23.54 32.65
C ASP A 10 -14.35 -23.72 32.83
N TYR A 11 -14.98 -22.83 33.61
CA TYR A 11 -16.44 -22.81 33.79
C TYR A 11 -17.19 -22.56 32.47
N PHE A 12 -16.69 -21.65 31.62
CA PHE A 12 -17.27 -21.40 30.30
C PHE A 12 -17.18 -22.62 29.37
N GLU A 13 -16.14 -23.42 29.49
CA GLU A 13 -15.96 -24.65 28.71
C GLU A 13 -16.89 -25.76 29.19
N SER A 14 -17.18 -25.85 30.51
CA SER A 14 -18.01 -26.89 31.08
C SER A 14 -19.51 -26.71 30.82
N GLN A 15 -19.96 -25.51 30.45
CA GLN A 15 -21.37 -25.25 30.20
C GLN A 15 -21.88 -25.86 28.88
N LYS A 16 -23.03 -26.58 28.97
CA LYS A 16 -23.79 -27.00 27.78
C LYS A 16 -24.36 -25.77 27.08
N LYS A 17 -23.93 -25.52 25.88
CA LYS A 17 -24.38 -24.38 25.08
C LYS A 17 -25.43 -24.78 24.06
N HIS A 18 -26.50 -23.98 23.91
CA HIS A 18 -27.51 -24.18 22.89
C HIS A 18 -26.97 -23.91 21.46
N ILE A 19 -25.91 -23.08 21.34
CA ILE A 19 -25.19 -22.82 20.11
C ILE A 19 -23.78 -23.40 20.26
N PRO A 20 -23.26 -24.14 19.27
CA PRO A 20 -21.95 -24.79 19.36
C PRO A 20 -20.79 -23.76 19.25
N PHE A 21 -20.70 -22.87 20.24
CA PHE A 21 -19.51 -22.05 20.43
C PHE A 21 -18.43 -22.92 21.07
N SER A 22 -17.57 -23.50 20.23
CA SER A 22 -16.38 -24.18 20.73
C SER A 22 -15.27 -23.20 21.00
N GLN A 23 -14.39 -23.48 21.96
CA GLN A 23 -13.17 -22.72 22.20
C GLN A 23 -12.31 -22.61 20.94
N ALA A 24 -12.30 -23.65 20.10
CA ALA A 24 -11.61 -23.66 18.83
C ALA A 24 -12.12 -22.57 17.87
N LEU A 25 -13.44 -22.39 17.73
CA LEU A 25 -14.03 -21.38 16.88
C LEU A 25 -13.67 -19.96 17.34
N ILE A 26 -13.74 -19.73 18.66
CA ILE A 26 -13.37 -18.43 19.24
C ILE A 26 -11.89 -18.13 19.02
N ALA A 27 -11.02 -19.13 19.20
CA ALA A 27 -9.58 -19.01 18.97
C ALA A 27 -9.27 -18.72 17.48
N GLU A 28 -9.92 -19.42 16.54
CA GLU A 28 -9.77 -19.20 15.11
C GLU A 28 -10.17 -17.77 14.70
N GLN A 29 -11.30 -17.30 15.23
CA GLN A 29 -11.75 -15.93 14.96
C GLN A 29 -10.80 -14.88 15.58
N ALA A 30 -10.26 -15.14 16.76
CA ALA A 30 -9.28 -14.28 17.40
C ALA A 30 -7.97 -14.21 16.59
N ILE A 31 -7.47 -15.34 16.07
CA ILE A 31 -6.29 -15.42 15.21
C ILE A 31 -6.54 -14.65 13.90
N THR A 32 -7.69 -14.82 13.28
CA THR A 32 -8.07 -14.10 12.04
C THR A 32 -8.12 -12.59 12.25
N ASN A 33 -8.75 -12.15 13.35
CA ASN A 33 -8.78 -10.74 13.73
C ASN A 33 -7.38 -10.18 14.04
N PHE A 34 -6.54 -10.97 14.70
CA PHE A 34 -5.16 -10.60 14.99
C PHE A 34 -4.35 -10.42 13.71
N LYS A 35 -4.40 -11.39 12.77
CA LYS A 35 -3.74 -11.29 11.46
C LYS A 35 -4.20 -10.05 10.68
N THR A 36 -5.50 -9.77 10.68
CA THR A 36 -6.06 -8.57 10.05
C THR A 36 -5.49 -7.28 10.66
N ARG A 37 -5.39 -7.20 11.99
CA ARG A 37 -4.78 -6.05 12.69
C ARG A 37 -3.29 -5.93 12.39
N CYS A 38 -2.57 -7.05 12.31
CA CYS A 38 -1.17 -7.08 11.92
C CYS A 38 -0.98 -6.51 10.51
N ASN A 39 -1.78 -6.93 9.54
CA ASN A 39 -1.72 -6.41 8.17
C ASN A 39 -1.98 -4.91 8.12
N ARG A 40 -3.00 -4.41 8.83
CA ARG A 40 -3.24 -2.97 8.92
C ARG A 40 -2.04 -2.19 9.48
N THR A 41 -1.38 -2.74 10.50
CA THR A 41 -0.19 -2.11 11.07
C THR A 41 1.00 -2.15 10.12
N LEU A 42 1.16 -3.23 9.34
CA LEU A 42 2.20 -3.34 8.32
C LEU A 42 1.99 -2.34 7.17
N TRP A 43 0.73 -1.99 6.86
CA TRP A 43 0.42 -0.97 5.86
C TRP A 43 0.51 0.46 6.39
N ALA A 44 -0.16 0.78 7.49
CA ALA A 44 -0.42 2.14 7.96
C ALA A 44 0.35 2.52 9.24
N GLY A 45 1.15 1.61 9.82
CA GLY A 45 1.89 1.88 11.04
C GLY A 45 2.84 3.05 10.90
N ARG A 46 2.87 3.96 11.88
CA ARG A 46 3.86 5.04 11.92
C ARG A 46 5.04 4.66 12.80
N LYS A 47 6.24 5.03 12.39
CA LYS A 47 7.45 4.89 13.20
C LYS A 47 7.32 5.70 14.49
N GLY A 48 7.60 5.08 15.62
CA GLY A 48 7.50 5.77 16.90
C GLY A 48 8.03 5.00 18.08
N LYS A 49 8.16 5.71 19.20
CA LYS A 49 8.48 5.17 20.52
C LYS A 49 7.27 5.40 21.41
N PHE A 50 6.77 4.34 22.03
CA PHE A 50 5.67 4.42 22.97
C PHE A 50 6.10 3.89 24.32
N GLN A 51 5.68 4.54 25.38
CA GLN A 51 5.80 4.00 26.73
C GLN A 51 4.53 3.24 27.08
N VAL A 52 4.67 1.96 27.42
CA VAL A 52 3.56 1.10 27.84
C VAL A 52 3.86 0.63 29.26
N ASN A 53 2.92 0.89 30.16
CA ASN A 53 2.99 0.33 31.51
C ASN A 53 2.57 -1.15 31.46
N VAL A 54 3.53 -2.04 31.68
CA VAL A 54 3.28 -3.47 31.76
C VAL A 54 3.11 -3.84 33.23
N PRO A 55 2.00 -4.46 33.63
CA PRO A 55 1.82 -4.96 34.99
C PRO A 55 3.03 -5.80 35.40
N LYS A 56 3.54 -5.60 36.60
CA LYS A 56 4.73 -6.23 37.19
C LYS A 56 6.11 -5.84 36.61
N LEU A 57 6.17 -5.19 35.42
CA LEU A 57 7.44 -4.81 34.76
C LEU A 57 7.65 -3.29 34.67
N GLY A 58 6.64 -2.50 35.07
CA GLY A 58 6.71 -1.05 35.01
C GLY A 58 6.65 -0.48 33.57
N ALA A 59 7.15 0.73 33.39
CA ALA A 59 7.17 1.40 32.12
C ALA A 59 8.19 0.77 31.16
N GLN A 60 7.71 0.27 30.03
CA GLN A 60 8.52 -0.33 28.96
C GLN A 60 8.45 0.54 27.71
N THR A 61 9.59 0.78 27.08
CA THR A 61 9.65 1.47 25.79
C THR A 61 9.43 0.48 24.65
N VAL A 62 8.36 0.69 23.89
CA VAL A 62 8.04 -0.10 22.70
C VAL A 62 8.39 0.72 21.44
N TYR A 63 9.17 0.12 20.56
CA TYR A 63 9.52 0.70 19.25
C TYR A 63 8.59 0.11 18.20
N CYS A 64 7.97 0.96 17.40
CA CYS A 64 7.19 0.55 16.24
C CYS A 64 7.96 0.88 14.96
N THR A 65 7.95 -0.07 14.03
CA THR A 65 8.49 0.11 12.68
C THR A 65 7.48 0.87 11.81
N GLU A 66 8.00 1.50 10.79
CA GLU A 66 7.21 2.20 9.79
C GLU A 66 6.44 1.22 8.89
N GLY A 67 5.20 1.54 8.58
CA GLY A 67 4.38 0.78 7.63
C GLY A 67 4.83 1.05 6.19
N ILE A 68 4.42 0.15 5.27
CA ILE A 68 4.78 0.27 3.85
C ILE A 68 4.38 1.62 3.28
N ARG A 69 3.18 2.12 3.61
CA ARG A 69 2.66 3.40 3.11
C ARG A 69 3.64 4.56 3.24
N TRP A 70 4.41 4.60 4.31
CA TRP A 70 5.31 5.71 4.63
C TRP A 70 6.74 5.51 4.10
N GLN A 71 7.01 4.35 3.49
CA GLN A 71 8.32 4.03 2.90
C GLN A 71 8.38 4.35 1.40
N PHE A 72 7.26 4.73 0.77
CA PHE A 72 7.25 5.14 -0.63
C PHE A 72 7.93 6.49 -0.81
N MET A 73 8.94 6.53 -1.68
CA MET A 73 9.63 7.75 -2.05
C MET A 73 8.85 8.55 -3.11
N ARG A 74 7.95 7.87 -3.84
CA ARG A 74 7.13 8.47 -4.89
C ARG A 74 5.65 8.25 -4.59
N GLU A 75 4.88 9.31 -4.70
CA GLU A 75 3.43 9.28 -4.50
C GLU A 75 2.74 9.93 -5.68
N LEU A 76 1.85 9.20 -6.34
CA LEU A 76 1.01 9.70 -7.41
C LEU A 76 -0.35 10.11 -6.86
N GLN A 77 -0.63 11.40 -6.84
CA GLN A 77 -1.97 11.89 -6.54
C GLN A 77 -2.88 11.66 -7.75
N HIS A 78 -3.90 10.85 -7.58
CA HIS A 78 -4.87 10.56 -8.64
C HIS A 78 -6.24 11.12 -8.28
N THR A 79 -6.82 11.88 -9.21
CA THR A 79 -8.19 12.39 -9.12
C THR A 79 -8.94 12.06 -10.40
N GLY A 80 -10.25 11.77 -10.29
CA GLY A 80 -11.09 11.44 -11.42
C GLY A 80 -10.98 9.99 -11.89
N LYS A 81 -11.29 9.73 -13.15
CA LYS A 81 -11.29 8.39 -13.74
C LYS A 81 -9.93 8.01 -14.28
N TRP A 82 -9.60 6.73 -14.19
CA TRP A 82 -8.47 6.15 -14.89
C TRP A 82 -8.77 6.04 -16.39
N THR A 83 -7.78 6.41 -17.20
CA THR A 83 -7.81 6.26 -18.65
C THR A 83 -6.62 5.42 -19.09
N PHE A 84 -6.66 4.94 -20.32
CA PHE A 84 -5.56 4.16 -20.89
C PHE A 84 -4.23 4.93 -20.86
N GLU A 85 -4.26 6.20 -21.23
CA GLU A 85 -3.08 7.09 -21.27
C GLU A 85 -2.45 7.23 -19.87
N LYS A 86 -3.28 7.29 -18.80
CA LYS A 86 -2.81 7.33 -17.42
C LYS A 86 -2.12 6.03 -17.00
N VAL A 87 -2.62 4.88 -17.49
CA VAL A 87 -1.98 3.57 -17.22
C VAL A 87 -0.62 3.50 -17.91
N ILE A 88 -0.53 3.93 -19.17
CA ILE A 88 0.75 3.96 -19.91
C ILE A 88 1.73 4.94 -19.26
N ALA A 89 1.25 6.12 -18.83
CA ALA A 89 2.08 7.09 -18.12
C ALA A 89 2.61 6.53 -16.81
N LEU A 90 1.77 5.82 -16.04
CA LEU A 90 2.19 5.13 -14.82
C LEU A 90 3.26 4.07 -15.10
N ALA A 91 3.06 3.24 -16.13
CA ALA A 91 4.03 2.25 -16.56
C ALA A 91 5.37 2.91 -16.96
N LYS A 92 5.32 3.96 -17.76
CA LYS A 92 6.51 4.72 -18.14
C LYS A 92 7.21 5.32 -16.93
N MET A 93 6.49 5.94 -16.00
CA MET A 93 7.06 6.50 -14.77
C MET A 93 7.72 5.44 -13.89
N PHE A 94 7.14 4.24 -13.83
CA PHE A 94 7.69 3.17 -12.99
C PHE A 94 8.91 2.53 -13.63
N PHE A 95 8.84 2.18 -14.92
CA PHE A 95 9.88 1.42 -15.63
C PHE A 95 11.02 2.28 -16.21
N THR A 96 10.99 3.60 -15.98
CA THR A 96 12.11 4.48 -16.36
C THR A 96 13.11 4.56 -15.23
N GLY A 97 14.36 4.16 -15.47
CA GLY A 97 15.46 4.18 -14.50
C GLY A 97 16.42 3.01 -14.72
N GLU A 98 17.62 3.09 -14.17
CA GLU A 98 18.68 2.09 -14.39
C GLU A 98 18.47 0.80 -13.59
N ASP A 99 17.97 0.88 -12.35
CA ASP A 99 17.77 -0.28 -11.46
C ASP A 99 16.28 -0.56 -11.25
N VAL A 100 15.52 -0.75 -12.34
CA VAL A 100 14.09 -1.07 -12.28
C VAL A 100 13.85 -2.51 -12.71
N PRO A 101 13.08 -3.30 -11.95
CA PRO A 101 12.70 -4.65 -12.36
C PRO A 101 11.77 -4.59 -13.58
N LYS A 102 11.83 -5.60 -14.44
CA LYS A 102 10.97 -5.70 -15.63
C LYS A 102 9.51 -5.99 -15.31
N THR A 103 9.24 -6.47 -14.11
CA THR A 103 7.91 -6.84 -13.63
C THR A 103 7.58 -6.06 -12.37
N ALA A 104 6.36 -5.54 -12.31
CA ALA A 104 5.83 -4.85 -11.15
C ALA A 104 4.53 -5.52 -10.67
N THR A 105 4.24 -5.41 -9.38
CA THR A 105 2.96 -5.84 -8.80
C THR A 105 2.19 -4.62 -8.31
N LEU A 106 0.99 -4.43 -8.83
CA LEU A 106 0.06 -3.41 -8.36
C LEU A 106 -0.89 -4.03 -7.33
N LEU A 107 -0.72 -3.68 -6.07
CA LEU A 107 -1.65 -4.00 -4.99
C LEU A 107 -2.69 -2.89 -4.92
N ALA A 108 -3.94 -3.18 -5.27
CA ALA A 108 -4.97 -2.16 -5.44
C ALA A 108 -6.21 -2.41 -4.58
N GLY A 109 -6.83 -1.31 -4.12
CA GLY A 109 -8.14 -1.32 -3.50
C GLY A 109 -9.26 -1.58 -4.52
N LYS A 110 -10.45 -1.92 -4.03
CA LYS A 110 -11.58 -2.36 -4.87
C LYS A 110 -12.01 -1.33 -5.92
N ASN A 111 -12.07 -0.04 -5.55
CA ASN A 111 -12.54 1.01 -6.44
C ASN A 111 -11.50 1.32 -7.53
N LEU A 112 -10.20 1.25 -7.19
CA LEU A 112 -9.14 1.40 -8.18
C LEU A 112 -9.17 0.24 -9.19
N LEU A 113 -9.38 -0.99 -8.72
CA LEU A 113 -9.53 -2.16 -9.59
C LEU A 113 -10.72 -2.02 -10.53
N GLU A 114 -11.88 -1.59 -10.02
CA GLU A 114 -13.08 -1.35 -10.82
C GLU A 114 -12.80 -0.34 -11.94
N GLN A 115 -12.15 0.78 -11.62
CA GLN A 115 -11.81 1.78 -12.61
C GLN A 115 -10.85 1.25 -13.69
N LEU A 116 -9.85 0.45 -13.30
CA LEU A 116 -8.92 -0.17 -14.24
C LEU A 116 -9.62 -1.19 -15.15
N GLN A 117 -10.59 -1.95 -14.65
CA GLN A 117 -11.38 -2.90 -15.44
C GLN A 117 -12.36 -2.22 -16.39
N CYS A 118 -12.82 -1.00 -16.08
CA CYS A 118 -13.71 -0.24 -16.96
C CYS A 118 -13.01 0.40 -18.16
N ILE A 119 -11.69 0.32 -18.27
CA ILE A 119 -10.94 0.83 -19.42
C ILE A 119 -11.16 -0.11 -20.61
N ASP A 120 -11.50 0.46 -21.77
CA ASP A 120 -11.65 -0.29 -23.02
C ASP A 120 -10.28 -0.55 -23.68
N TYR A 121 -9.63 -1.64 -23.27
CA TYR A 121 -8.33 -2.02 -23.82
C TYR A 121 -8.40 -2.59 -25.25
N SER A 122 -9.59 -2.93 -25.75
CA SER A 122 -9.73 -3.48 -27.10
C SER A 122 -9.35 -2.48 -28.20
N LYS A 123 -9.40 -1.19 -27.89
CA LYS A 123 -9.00 -0.08 -28.77
C LYS A 123 -7.49 0.16 -28.80
N HIS A 124 -6.75 -0.50 -27.93
CA HIS A 124 -5.33 -0.27 -27.68
C HIS A 124 -4.55 -1.58 -27.78
N PRO A 125 -4.24 -2.06 -28.99
CA PRO A 125 -3.56 -3.35 -29.22
C PRO A 125 -2.12 -3.39 -28.67
N GLU A 126 -1.55 -2.23 -28.33
CA GLU A 126 -0.23 -2.10 -27.71
C GLU A 126 -0.17 -2.59 -26.25
N VAL A 127 -1.32 -2.81 -25.61
CA VAL A 127 -1.41 -3.39 -24.27
C VAL A 127 -2.23 -4.66 -24.30
N THR A 128 -1.64 -5.75 -23.89
CA THR A 128 -2.33 -7.04 -23.78
C THR A 128 -2.67 -7.33 -22.33
N ILE A 129 -3.94 -7.66 -22.07
CA ILE A 129 -4.37 -8.16 -20.78
C ILE A 129 -4.36 -9.68 -20.81
N SER A 130 -3.68 -10.30 -19.86
CA SER A 130 -3.82 -11.72 -19.61
C SER A 130 -4.37 -12.00 -18.22
N VAL A 131 -5.35 -12.91 -18.16
CA VAL A 131 -5.89 -13.43 -16.90
C VAL A 131 -5.15 -14.73 -16.60
N LYS A 132 -4.40 -14.76 -15.49
CA LYS A 132 -3.81 -16.02 -14.97
C LYS A 132 -4.67 -16.52 -13.82
N VAL A 133 -5.13 -17.76 -13.94
CA VAL A 133 -5.75 -18.48 -12.83
C VAL A 133 -4.63 -19.15 -12.03
N ASN A 134 -4.42 -18.70 -10.81
CA ASN A 134 -3.49 -19.34 -9.88
C ASN A 134 -4.08 -20.67 -9.38
N PRO A 135 -3.25 -21.68 -9.04
CA PRO A 135 -3.73 -22.95 -8.45
C PRO A 135 -4.55 -22.79 -7.17
N VAL A 136 -4.48 -21.63 -6.52
CA VAL A 136 -5.24 -21.28 -5.31
C VAL A 136 -6.58 -20.58 -5.65
N GLY A 137 -6.94 -20.46 -6.93
CA GLY A 137 -8.21 -19.85 -7.37
C GLY A 137 -8.24 -18.33 -7.40
N TRP A 138 -7.09 -17.67 -7.37
CA TRP A 138 -7.01 -16.20 -7.45
C TRP A 138 -6.82 -15.80 -8.92
N GLU A 139 -7.71 -14.96 -9.42
CA GLU A 139 -7.52 -14.32 -10.72
C GLU A 139 -6.48 -13.21 -10.58
N VAL A 140 -5.40 -13.32 -11.33
CA VAL A 140 -4.37 -12.31 -11.44
C VAL A 140 -4.46 -11.72 -12.84
N THR A 141 -4.75 -10.43 -12.94
CA THR A 141 -4.76 -9.72 -14.21
C THR A 141 -3.38 -9.14 -14.47
N ASN A 142 -2.77 -9.49 -15.59
CA ASN A 142 -1.50 -8.92 -16.04
C ASN A 142 -1.74 -7.91 -17.15
N LEU A 143 -1.11 -6.74 -17.03
CA LEU A 143 -1.01 -5.74 -18.08
C LEU A 143 0.39 -5.84 -18.70
N HIS A 144 0.47 -6.28 -19.95
CA HIS A 144 1.72 -6.31 -20.71
C HIS A 144 1.85 -4.98 -21.47
N THR A 145 2.79 -4.16 -21.08
CA THR A 145 3.08 -2.89 -21.74
C THR A 145 4.44 -2.94 -22.45
N VAL A 146 4.70 -2.03 -23.37
CA VAL A 146 6.02 -1.91 -24.02
C VAL A 146 7.14 -1.64 -23.02
N PHE A 147 6.83 -1.04 -21.86
CA PHE A 147 7.80 -0.70 -20.83
C PHE A 147 8.09 -1.85 -19.87
N GLY A 148 7.13 -2.74 -19.66
CA GLY A 148 7.24 -3.87 -18.74
C GLY A 148 5.86 -4.41 -18.36
N ASP A 149 5.87 -5.41 -17.50
CA ASP A 149 4.69 -6.15 -17.09
C ASP A 149 4.20 -5.70 -15.71
N ILE A 150 2.90 -5.45 -15.59
CA ILE A 150 2.26 -5.09 -14.32
C ILE A 150 1.26 -6.18 -13.94
N GLU A 151 1.54 -6.89 -12.87
CA GLU A 151 0.64 -7.87 -12.27
C GLU A 151 -0.31 -7.16 -11.30
N ILE A 152 -1.62 -7.24 -11.52
CA ILE A 152 -2.62 -6.56 -10.67
C ILE A 152 -3.20 -7.55 -9.67
N LYS A 153 -3.13 -7.20 -8.39
CA LYS A 153 -3.69 -7.97 -7.28
C LYS A 153 -4.56 -7.11 -6.39
N ARG A 154 -5.67 -7.68 -5.92
CA ARG A 154 -6.49 -7.03 -4.91
C ARG A 154 -5.83 -7.11 -3.54
N GLU A 155 -5.78 -5.97 -2.83
CA GLU A 155 -5.36 -5.90 -1.43
C GLU A 155 -6.53 -5.45 -0.52
N PRO A 156 -7.23 -6.39 0.13
CA PRO A 156 -8.40 -6.06 0.95
C PRO A 156 -8.08 -5.18 2.17
N THR A 157 -6.81 -5.12 2.58
CA THR A 157 -6.40 -4.27 3.70
C THR A 157 -6.53 -2.80 3.36
N LEU A 158 -6.30 -2.40 2.10
CA LEU A 158 -6.51 -1.03 1.63
C LEU A 158 -7.99 -0.62 1.78
N ASP A 159 -8.91 -1.50 1.41
CA ASP A 159 -10.36 -1.25 1.57
C ASP A 159 -10.73 -1.03 3.04
N LYS A 160 -10.15 -1.82 3.95
CA LYS A 160 -10.40 -1.71 5.40
C LYS A 160 -9.75 -0.49 6.05
N LEU A 161 -8.75 0.11 5.40
CA LEU A 161 -8.10 1.35 5.82
C LEU A 161 -8.81 2.60 5.27
N GLY A 162 -9.82 2.44 4.42
CA GLY A 162 -10.49 3.55 3.74
C GLY A 162 -9.78 4.02 2.46
N TRP A 163 -8.79 3.25 1.98
CA TRP A 163 -7.96 3.55 0.80
C TRP A 163 -8.40 2.76 -0.44
N SER A 164 -9.71 2.69 -0.67
CA SER A 164 -10.29 1.87 -1.75
C SER A 164 -9.93 2.35 -3.16
N ASN A 165 -9.66 3.66 -3.34
CA ASN A 165 -9.21 4.24 -4.61
C ASN A 165 -7.68 4.28 -4.74
N SER A 166 -6.98 3.78 -3.73
CA SER A 166 -5.51 3.82 -3.68
C SER A 166 -4.91 2.47 -4.06
N GLY A 167 -3.63 2.50 -4.40
CA GLY A 167 -2.86 1.31 -4.71
C GLY A 167 -1.36 1.52 -4.50
N ALA A 168 -0.63 0.42 -4.47
CA ALA A 168 0.81 0.39 -4.33
C ALA A 168 1.43 -0.38 -5.48
N LEU A 169 2.20 0.30 -6.33
CA LEU A 169 2.98 -0.31 -7.40
C LEU A 169 4.36 -0.65 -6.88
N LEU A 170 4.63 -1.94 -6.77
CA LEU A 170 5.83 -2.50 -6.16
C LEU A 170 6.68 -3.21 -7.22
N GLY A 171 7.99 -2.99 -7.17
CA GLY A 171 8.92 -3.78 -7.97
C GLY A 171 9.00 -5.22 -7.50
N GLU A 172 9.09 -6.15 -8.44
CA GLU A 172 9.24 -7.57 -8.14
C GLU A 172 10.48 -7.82 -7.26
N ASN A 173 10.32 -8.69 -6.25
CA ASN A 173 11.37 -9.06 -5.28
C ASN A 173 11.98 -7.89 -4.47
N ARG A 174 11.34 -6.72 -4.48
CA ARG A 174 11.79 -5.54 -3.74
C ARG A 174 11.05 -5.32 -2.41
N LEU A 175 10.03 -6.10 -2.10
CA LEU A 175 9.35 -6.11 -0.80
C LEU A 175 9.98 -7.20 0.08
N VAL A 176 10.56 -6.80 1.20
CA VAL A 176 11.23 -7.71 2.12
C VAL A 176 10.46 -7.81 3.42
N HIS A 177 10.14 -9.03 3.80
CA HIS A 177 9.52 -9.34 5.08
C HIS A 177 10.60 -9.79 6.08
N TYR A 178 10.87 -8.96 7.08
CA TYR A 178 11.77 -9.29 8.17
C TYR A 178 11.01 -9.91 9.31
N LYS A 179 11.34 -11.14 9.67
CA LYS A 179 10.87 -11.81 10.89
C LYS A 179 12.04 -11.96 11.85
N ARG A 180 11.91 -11.42 13.07
CA ARG A 180 12.90 -11.63 14.12
C ARG A 180 12.68 -12.95 14.85
N VAL A 181 11.41 -13.28 15.08
CA VAL A 181 10.98 -14.54 15.69
C VAL A 181 9.80 -15.05 14.88
N SER A 182 9.79 -16.35 14.60
CA SER A 182 8.62 -16.98 13.96
C SER A 182 7.37 -16.79 14.79
N ASP A 183 6.23 -16.86 14.15
CA ASP A 183 4.94 -16.77 14.80
C ASP A 183 4.92 -17.81 15.95
N HIS A 184 4.73 -17.31 17.16
CA HIS A 184 4.79 -18.12 18.37
C HIS A 184 3.43 -18.13 19.04
N GLU A 185 2.85 -19.32 19.13
CA GLU A 185 1.63 -19.57 19.89
C GLU A 185 2.01 -20.02 21.30
N PHE A 186 1.30 -19.50 22.28
CA PHE A 186 1.44 -19.95 23.67
C PHE A 186 0.09 -20.34 24.23
N ASN A 187 0.12 -21.35 25.11
CA ASN A 187 -1.03 -21.87 25.82
C ASN A 187 -0.62 -22.11 27.26
N ASP A 188 -0.93 -21.14 28.12
CA ASP A 188 -0.54 -21.15 29.52
C ASP A 188 -1.79 -21.19 30.39
N ARG A 189 -1.71 -21.92 31.52
CA ARG A 189 -2.71 -21.80 32.58
C ARG A 189 -2.47 -20.50 33.35
N VAL A 190 -3.53 -19.77 33.66
CA VAL A 190 -3.41 -18.55 34.46
C VAL A 190 -3.19 -18.93 35.90
N GLU A 191 -2.09 -18.46 36.48
CA GLU A 191 -1.73 -18.76 37.86
C GLU A 191 -2.77 -18.16 38.85
N GLY A 192 -3.35 -19.00 39.69
CA GLY A 192 -4.36 -18.57 40.67
C GLY A 192 -5.80 -18.46 40.14
N GLU A 193 -6.04 -18.80 38.86
CA GLU A 193 -7.38 -18.77 38.26
C GLU A 193 -7.68 -20.10 37.55
N GLU A 194 -8.96 -20.50 37.56
CA GLU A 194 -9.45 -21.60 36.71
C GLU A 194 -9.69 -21.10 35.28
N ALA A 195 -8.59 -20.77 34.60
CA ALA A 195 -8.64 -20.24 33.25
C ALA A 195 -7.39 -20.58 32.43
N THR A 196 -7.59 -20.79 31.14
CA THR A 196 -6.50 -21.03 30.19
C THR A 196 -6.29 -19.77 29.32
N ARG A 197 -5.05 -19.34 29.22
CA ARG A 197 -4.63 -18.23 28.37
C ARG A 197 -3.98 -18.76 27.12
N LYS A 198 -4.58 -18.46 25.97
CA LYS A 198 -4.02 -18.75 24.65
C LYS A 198 -3.66 -17.44 23.96
N GLY A 199 -2.59 -17.42 23.21
CA GLY A 199 -2.19 -16.23 22.49
C GLY A 199 -1.16 -16.49 21.42
N MET A 200 -0.91 -15.45 20.63
CA MET A 200 0.05 -15.46 19.53
C MET A 200 0.93 -14.22 19.60
N ILE A 201 2.22 -14.40 19.38
CA ILE A 201 3.20 -13.31 19.33
C ILE A 201 3.88 -13.34 17.96
N VAL A 202 3.97 -12.16 17.33
CA VAL A 202 4.65 -11.96 16.05
C VAL A 202 5.64 -10.81 16.19
N TRP A 203 6.87 -11.02 15.69
CA TRP A 203 7.92 -10.01 15.62
C TRP A 203 8.39 -9.87 14.18
N ASP A 204 7.74 -9.02 13.44
CA ASP A 204 8.00 -8.81 12.03
C ASP A 204 7.95 -7.34 11.63
N GLY A 205 8.38 -7.08 10.42
CA GLY A 205 8.32 -5.79 9.77
C GLY A 205 8.48 -5.96 8.25
N LEU A 206 8.02 -4.98 7.50
CA LEU A 206 8.21 -4.92 6.05
C LEU A 206 9.13 -3.77 5.71
N ALA A 207 9.94 -3.96 4.67
CA ALA A 207 10.78 -2.91 4.10
C ALA A 207 10.73 -2.96 2.57
N LEU A 208 10.69 -1.78 1.96
CA LEU A 208 10.84 -1.60 0.53
C LEU A 208 12.32 -1.39 0.20
N LYS A 209 12.81 -2.08 -0.84
CA LYS A 209 14.16 -1.91 -1.36
C LYS A 209 14.13 -1.13 -2.66
N GLY A 210 14.92 -0.05 -2.71
CA GLY A 210 15.02 0.83 -3.88
C GLY A 210 13.90 1.87 -3.96
N GLY A 211 14.09 2.88 -4.81
CA GLY A 211 13.19 4.03 -4.97
C GLY A 211 12.14 3.89 -6.08
N CYS A 212 12.07 2.74 -6.78
CA CYS A 212 11.17 2.57 -7.93
C CYS A 212 9.68 2.51 -7.58
N HIS A 213 9.35 2.28 -6.32
CA HIS A 213 7.98 2.07 -5.88
C HIS A 213 7.14 3.35 -5.94
N ILE A 214 5.88 3.21 -6.37
CA ILE A 214 4.93 4.32 -6.46
C ILE A 214 3.69 3.99 -5.63
N PHE A 215 3.32 4.88 -4.72
CA PHE A 215 2.01 4.81 -4.08
C PHE A 215 1.01 5.68 -4.84
N ILE A 216 -0.09 5.08 -5.28
CA ILE A 216 -1.20 5.77 -5.94
C ILE A 216 -2.17 6.21 -4.86
N ASN A 217 -2.27 7.52 -4.63
CA ASN A 217 -3.17 8.09 -3.66
C ASN A 217 -4.42 8.61 -4.38
N GLY A 218 -5.51 7.88 -4.28
CA GLY A 218 -6.81 8.22 -4.89
C GLY A 218 -7.77 8.90 -3.92
N GLU A 219 -7.42 8.99 -2.64
CA GLU A 219 -8.15 9.71 -1.62
C GLU A 219 -7.36 10.94 -1.18
N ASP A 220 -8.03 11.89 -0.55
CA ASP A 220 -7.38 13.05 0.07
C ASP A 220 -6.83 12.69 1.45
N ASN A 221 -5.94 11.71 1.48
CA ASN A 221 -5.30 11.21 2.69
C ASN A 221 -4.00 11.95 3.00
N ASP A 222 -3.52 11.78 4.23
CA ASP A 222 -2.22 12.28 4.67
C ASP A 222 -1.12 11.88 3.68
N LYS A 223 -0.40 12.88 3.17
CA LYS A 223 0.72 12.69 2.25
C LYS A 223 1.97 12.30 3.02
N ASN A 224 2.82 11.50 2.41
CA ASN A 224 4.12 11.19 2.99
C ASN A 224 5.07 12.40 2.82
N GLU A 225 5.50 13.01 3.91
CA GLU A 225 6.37 14.20 3.89
C GLU A 225 7.70 13.98 3.15
N GLY A 226 8.24 12.74 3.24
CA GLY A 226 9.48 12.35 2.56
C GLY A 226 9.33 11.98 1.08
N SER A 227 8.11 11.94 0.53
CA SER A 227 7.88 11.52 -0.87
C SER A 227 7.84 12.70 -1.85
N THR A 228 8.26 12.46 -3.10
CA THR A 228 7.97 13.39 -4.21
C THR A 228 6.54 13.17 -4.68
N LEU A 229 5.75 14.26 -4.69
CA LEU A 229 4.36 14.21 -5.13
C LEU A 229 4.29 14.42 -6.64
N PHE A 230 3.72 13.46 -7.36
CA PHE A 230 3.44 13.53 -8.79
C PHE A 230 1.94 13.69 -9.04
N THR A 231 1.59 14.45 -10.08
CA THR A 231 0.20 14.60 -10.52
C THR A 231 0.16 14.48 -12.04
N MET A 232 -0.75 13.67 -12.57
CA MET A 232 -0.99 13.57 -14.00
C MET A 232 -1.92 14.70 -14.43
N TRP A 233 -1.52 15.43 -15.47
CA TRP A 233 -2.27 16.57 -15.98
C TRP A 233 -2.74 16.30 -17.42
N ASP A 234 -4.05 16.31 -17.61
CA ASP A 234 -4.74 15.97 -18.86
C ASP A 234 -5.41 17.16 -19.54
N LYS A 235 -5.03 18.40 -19.16
CA LYS A 235 -5.61 19.62 -19.70
C LYS A 235 -4.56 20.44 -20.46
N GLU A 236 -4.98 21.12 -21.53
CA GLU A 236 -4.13 22.04 -22.30
C GLU A 236 -3.82 23.35 -21.55
N THR A 237 -4.61 23.65 -20.51
CA THR A 237 -4.43 24.84 -19.66
C THR A 237 -3.45 24.53 -18.53
N ALA A 238 -2.63 25.50 -18.14
CA ALA A 238 -1.67 25.36 -17.05
C ALA A 238 -2.35 24.99 -15.72
N PRO A 239 -1.71 24.14 -14.90
CA PRO A 239 -2.15 23.91 -13.53
C PRO A 239 -2.12 25.20 -12.70
N SER A 240 -2.93 25.25 -11.64
CA SER A 240 -2.89 26.38 -10.71
C SER A 240 -1.53 26.46 -10.02
N THR A 241 -0.94 27.65 -9.99
CA THR A 241 0.33 27.94 -9.31
C THR A 241 0.14 28.42 -7.88
N THR A 242 -1.06 28.21 -7.30
CA THR A 242 -1.31 28.59 -5.92
C THR A 242 -0.32 27.87 -5.00
N PRO A 243 0.44 28.56 -4.16
CA PRO A 243 1.40 27.95 -3.25
C PRO A 243 0.69 26.93 -2.34
N SER A 244 1.11 25.68 -2.42
CA SER A 244 0.77 24.64 -1.46
C SER A 244 2.02 24.29 -0.67
N GLU A 245 1.89 23.72 0.50
CA GLU A 245 3.03 23.30 1.34
C GLU A 245 4.00 22.38 0.60
N LYS A 246 3.51 21.69 -0.44
CA LYS A 246 4.31 20.80 -1.28
C LYS A 246 3.91 20.98 -2.74
N THR A 247 4.79 21.56 -3.55
CA THR A 247 4.54 21.76 -4.99
C THR A 247 4.69 20.42 -5.73
N PRO A 248 3.63 19.91 -6.39
CA PRO A 248 3.71 18.66 -7.13
C PRO A 248 4.52 18.78 -8.40
N VAL A 249 5.10 17.68 -8.84
CA VAL A 249 5.63 17.51 -10.19
C VAL A 249 4.48 17.09 -11.09
N TYR A 250 4.22 17.84 -12.15
CA TYR A 250 3.16 17.54 -13.09
C TYR A 250 3.71 16.72 -14.27
N TYR A 251 3.12 15.56 -14.50
CA TYR A 251 3.34 14.78 -15.70
C TYR A 251 2.25 15.14 -16.72
N PHE A 252 2.63 15.76 -17.82
CA PHE A 252 1.69 16.22 -18.86
C PHE A 252 1.32 15.07 -19.79
N LEU A 253 0.03 14.77 -19.90
CA LEU A 253 -0.53 13.79 -20.84
C LEU A 253 -0.80 14.40 -22.21
N VAL A 254 -0.99 15.71 -22.27
CA VAL A 254 -1.24 16.51 -23.46
C VAL A 254 -0.29 17.71 -23.49
N ASP A 255 -0.10 18.30 -24.68
CA ASP A 255 0.69 19.52 -24.80
C ASP A 255 0.01 20.66 -24.04
N CYS A 256 0.78 21.39 -23.23
CA CYS A 256 0.26 22.44 -22.37
C CYS A 256 1.11 23.71 -22.46
N THR A 257 0.47 24.88 -22.46
CA THR A 257 1.15 26.18 -22.44
C THR A 257 1.31 26.64 -20.95
N LEU A 258 2.55 26.80 -20.52
CA LEU A 258 2.94 27.19 -19.16
C LEU A 258 3.50 28.62 -19.15
N GLY A 259 2.65 29.63 -19.29
CA GLY A 259 3.08 31.00 -19.49
C GLY A 259 3.79 31.16 -20.84
N GLU A 260 5.09 31.51 -20.81
CA GLU A 260 5.91 31.66 -22.05
C GLU A 260 6.51 30.32 -22.53
N LYS A 261 6.39 29.24 -21.74
CA LYS A 261 6.95 27.93 -22.05
C LYS A 261 5.88 26.97 -22.54
N LYS A 262 6.30 25.95 -23.28
CA LYS A 262 5.42 24.85 -23.73
C LYS A 262 5.92 23.52 -23.18
N ALA A 263 5.10 22.89 -22.37
CA ALA A 263 5.31 21.51 -21.96
C ALA A 263 4.73 20.59 -23.03
N LYS A 264 5.51 19.63 -23.49
CA LYS A 264 5.06 18.58 -24.41
C LYS A 264 4.46 17.40 -23.64
N ALA A 265 3.54 16.70 -24.26
CA ALA A 265 3.02 15.44 -23.74
C ALA A 265 4.18 14.46 -23.42
N GLY A 266 4.12 13.83 -22.25
CA GLY A 266 5.15 12.92 -21.78
C GLY A 266 6.35 13.58 -21.09
N THR A 267 6.31 14.90 -20.82
CA THR A 267 7.33 15.62 -20.03
C THR A 267 6.84 15.92 -18.61
N MET A 268 7.78 16.12 -17.71
CA MET A 268 7.52 16.46 -16.30
C MET A 268 7.97 17.87 -16.02
N TRP A 269 7.15 18.64 -15.31
CA TRP A 269 7.43 20.02 -14.95
C TRP A 269 7.01 20.33 -13.53
N GLN A 270 7.73 21.21 -12.89
CA GLN A 270 7.45 21.69 -11.53
C GLN A 270 7.47 23.22 -11.52
N TYR A 271 6.58 23.82 -10.72
CA TYR A 271 6.61 25.26 -10.47
C TYR A 271 7.48 25.54 -9.24
N ASP A 272 8.57 26.30 -9.41
CA ASP A 272 9.55 26.61 -8.34
C ASP A 272 9.15 27.79 -7.44
N GLY A 273 7.93 28.28 -7.62
CA GLY A 273 7.42 29.49 -6.92
C GLY A 273 7.58 30.78 -7.76
N LYS A 274 8.34 30.75 -8.86
CA LYS A 274 8.56 31.90 -9.77
C LYS A 274 8.29 31.54 -11.22
N ALA A 275 8.72 30.38 -11.65
CA ALA A 275 8.62 29.93 -13.03
C ALA A 275 8.37 28.42 -13.12
N TRP A 276 7.90 27.98 -14.28
CA TRP A 276 7.83 26.58 -14.63
C TRP A 276 9.21 26.09 -15.07
N VAL A 277 9.70 25.01 -14.45
CA VAL A 277 10.98 24.37 -14.72
C VAL A 277 10.70 22.92 -15.12
N GLU A 278 11.36 22.44 -16.17
CA GLU A 278 11.31 21.03 -16.54
C GLU A 278 11.96 20.19 -15.44
N TYR A 279 11.25 19.18 -14.96
CA TYR A 279 11.73 18.31 -13.92
C TYR A 279 12.62 17.24 -14.55
N THR A 280 13.93 17.41 -14.37
CA THR A 280 14.96 16.49 -14.85
C THR A 280 15.56 15.68 -13.70
N GLY A 281 14.99 15.80 -12.49
CA GLY A 281 15.46 15.07 -11.31
C GLY A 281 15.45 13.58 -11.60
N GLU A 282 16.58 12.93 -11.37
CA GLU A 282 16.64 11.49 -11.34
C GLU A 282 15.63 11.03 -10.30
N ILE A 283 14.78 10.11 -10.71
CA ILE A 283 13.69 9.59 -9.89
C ILE A 283 14.27 8.80 -8.68
N TYR A 284 15.57 8.91 -8.42
CA TYR A 284 16.39 8.08 -7.57
C TYR A 284 17.45 8.82 -6.74
N ASP A 285 17.21 10.04 -6.28
CA ASP A 285 18.01 10.58 -5.18
C ASP A 285 17.48 10.15 -3.81
#